data_fc4417cd546b2d8d02e25e55efb60a41
#
_entry.id   fc4417cd546b2d8d02e25e55efb60a41
#
_cell.length_a   1.000
_cell.length_b   1.000
_cell.length_c   1.000
_cell.angle_alpha   90.00
_cell.angle_beta   90.00
_cell.angle_gamma   90.00
#
_symmetry.space_group_name_H-M   'P 1'
#
loop_
_entity.id
_entity.type
_entity.pdbx_description
1 polymer ?
#
loop_
_entity_poly.entity_id
_entity_poly.type
_entity_poly.pdbx_seq_one_letter_code
_entity_poly.pdbx_strand_id
1 'polypeptide(L)'
;MKKTLFTLLTTTILAATAAAQNITNRTWTDGLGGWNCGKADNGNYQFIGGYTDAGLDWELQSIGTDQFKVVDAEFNMSGNGCTVARMKIIDGYDTENVVLVARNSKNVITALLAELKDWNKDDQLLLDMLDGIYTDSQGKEYNFARESLNGEKFEVQVSDGNVAQCFKLKNGKIYWVEFTDKGIDLYNAVWDDDNPVGYYKQSTFYKSLTKKDQITEIITGQYPYTSMKLVLPSQLDFFTKAQLRVMRNEIYARHGYEFSSADLKAHFAKMSWYKPLNDNSKVQLSQLEQLNVDLIKAWENKSE
;
A
#
# COMPACT_ATOMS: atom_id res chain seq x y z
N MET A 1 -49.80 21.15 -0.82
CA MET A 1 -49.05 20.18 0.01
C MET A 1 -48.63 18.86 -0.69
N LYS A 2 -49.06 18.56 -1.91
CA LYS A 2 -48.64 17.32 -2.63
C LYS A 2 -47.39 17.39 -3.49
N LYS A 3 -46.86 18.60 -3.79
CA LYS A 3 -45.66 18.78 -4.63
C LYS A 3 -44.34 18.67 -3.88
N THR A 4 -44.33 18.93 -2.57
CA THR A 4 -43.09 18.89 -1.77
C THR A 4 -42.66 17.47 -1.37
N LEU A 5 -43.63 16.54 -1.28
CA LEU A 5 -43.35 15.13 -0.95
C LEU A 5 -42.74 14.35 -2.12
N PHE A 6 -43.07 14.75 -3.36
CA PHE A 6 -42.56 14.08 -4.58
C PHE A 6 -41.10 14.47 -4.88
N THR A 7 -40.70 15.69 -4.51
CA THR A 7 -39.32 16.16 -4.72
C THR A 7 -38.35 15.55 -3.71
N LEU A 8 -38.81 15.25 -2.50
CA LEU A 8 -37.96 14.62 -1.47
C LEU A 8 -37.72 13.12 -1.76
N LEU A 9 -38.72 12.44 -2.33
CA LEU A 9 -38.60 11.02 -2.69
C LEU A 9 -37.69 10.80 -3.91
N THR A 10 -37.73 11.73 -4.88
CA THR A 10 -36.85 11.66 -6.07
C THR A 10 -35.41 11.98 -5.75
N THR A 11 -35.11 12.88 -4.80
CA THR A 11 -33.74 13.20 -4.40
C THR A 11 -33.09 12.06 -3.61
N THR A 12 -33.84 11.35 -2.76
CA THR A 12 -33.33 10.16 -2.06
C THR A 12 -33.06 8.99 -3.00
N ILE A 13 -33.93 8.77 -3.99
CA ILE A 13 -33.72 7.69 -4.99
C ILE A 13 -32.54 8.04 -5.93
N LEU A 14 -32.38 9.31 -6.32
CA LEU A 14 -31.22 9.72 -7.12
C LEU A 14 -29.90 9.65 -6.34
N ALA A 15 -29.90 9.97 -5.05
CA ALA A 15 -28.71 9.85 -4.21
C ALA A 15 -28.32 8.36 -4.01
N ALA A 16 -29.30 7.47 -3.80
CA ALA A 16 -29.05 6.04 -3.71
C ALA A 16 -28.55 5.43 -5.02
N THR A 17 -29.07 5.90 -6.17
CA THR A 17 -28.59 5.44 -7.49
C THR A 17 -27.22 6.02 -7.86
N ALA A 18 -26.87 7.23 -7.43
CA ALA A 18 -25.54 7.79 -7.63
C ALA A 18 -24.48 7.07 -6.76
N ALA A 19 -24.81 6.72 -5.51
CA ALA A 19 -23.93 5.91 -4.66
C ALA A 19 -23.74 4.48 -5.23
N ALA A 20 -24.79 3.91 -5.87
CA ALA A 20 -24.75 2.62 -6.54
C ALA A 20 -23.72 2.56 -7.69
N GLN A 21 -23.54 3.65 -8.42
CA GLN A 21 -22.60 3.72 -9.54
C GLN A 21 -21.14 3.84 -9.07
N ASN A 22 -20.88 4.14 -7.81
CA ASN A 22 -19.54 4.42 -7.31
C ASN A 22 -18.70 3.19 -6.97
N ILE A 23 -19.29 2.01 -6.78
CA ILE A 23 -18.55 0.77 -6.46
C ILE A 23 -18.81 -0.38 -7.44
N THR A 24 -19.89 -0.34 -8.22
CA THR A 24 -20.21 -1.35 -9.23
C THR A 24 -19.45 -1.12 -10.54
N ASN A 25 -19.28 -2.19 -11.33
CA ASN A 25 -18.53 -2.17 -12.60
C ASN A 25 -17.06 -1.77 -12.43
N ARG A 26 -16.49 -2.11 -11.29
CA ARG A 26 -15.10 -1.88 -10.95
C ARG A 26 -14.50 -3.17 -10.42
N THR A 27 -13.23 -3.35 -10.64
CA THR A 27 -12.46 -4.41 -10.01
C THR A 27 -11.77 -3.84 -8.76
N TRP A 28 -11.82 -4.60 -7.70
CA TRP A 28 -11.24 -4.25 -6.40
C TRP A 28 -10.17 -5.26 -6.03
N THR A 29 -9.13 -4.85 -5.34
CA THR A 29 -8.04 -5.73 -4.95
C THR A 29 -7.57 -5.44 -3.51
N ASP A 30 -7.14 -6.49 -2.82
CA ASP A 30 -6.38 -6.42 -1.56
C ASP A 30 -4.86 -6.53 -1.78
N GLY A 31 -4.45 -6.59 -3.05
CA GLY A 31 -3.08 -6.78 -3.50
C GLY A 31 -2.77 -8.20 -3.99
N LEU A 32 -3.59 -9.20 -3.66
CA LEU A 32 -3.42 -10.58 -4.11
C LEU A 32 -4.56 -11.02 -5.03
N GLY A 33 -5.79 -10.73 -4.65
CA GLY A 33 -6.98 -11.10 -5.39
C GLY A 33 -7.65 -9.92 -6.08
N GLY A 34 -8.55 -10.22 -7.01
CA GLY A 34 -9.39 -9.24 -7.69
C GLY A 34 -10.87 -9.62 -7.62
N TRP A 35 -11.72 -8.69 -7.20
CA TRP A 35 -13.16 -8.87 -7.07
C TRP A 35 -13.93 -7.87 -7.91
N ASN A 36 -14.94 -8.37 -8.61
CA ASN A 36 -15.90 -7.51 -9.30
C ASN A 36 -17.09 -7.25 -8.39
N CYS A 37 -17.51 -5.99 -8.31
CA CYS A 37 -18.69 -5.62 -7.56
C CYS A 37 -19.91 -5.50 -8.49
N GLY A 38 -20.95 -6.26 -8.20
CA GLY A 38 -22.25 -6.23 -8.89
C GLY A 38 -23.40 -5.90 -7.94
N LYS A 39 -24.64 -5.84 -8.47
CA LYS A 39 -25.86 -5.79 -7.68
C LYS A 39 -26.52 -7.17 -7.65
N ALA A 40 -26.86 -7.62 -6.45
CA ALA A 40 -27.73 -8.78 -6.23
C ALA A 40 -29.21 -8.41 -6.40
N ASP A 41 -30.07 -9.43 -6.58
CA ASP A 41 -31.53 -9.25 -6.77
C ASP A 41 -32.20 -8.54 -5.57
N ASN A 42 -31.66 -8.71 -4.37
CA ASN A 42 -32.14 -8.04 -3.15
C ASN A 42 -31.73 -6.57 -3.06
N GLY A 43 -30.98 -6.05 -4.05
CA GLY A 43 -30.50 -4.68 -4.13
C GLY A 43 -29.20 -4.38 -3.36
N ASN A 44 -28.63 -5.38 -2.69
CA ASN A 44 -27.31 -5.27 -2.05
C ASN A 44 -26.19 -5.33 -3.10
N TYR A 45 -24.98 -5.00 -2.67
CA TYR A 45 -23.78 -5.09 -3.50
C TYR A 45 -23.05 -6.39 -3.18
N GLN A 46 -22.76 -7.17 -4.21
CA GLN A 46 -22.10 -8.44 -4.06
C GLN A 46 -20.73 -8.39 -4.73
N PHE A 47 -19.70 -8.82 -4.00
CA PHE A 47 -18.35 -8.97 -4.50
C PHE A 47 -18.14 -10.42 -4.92
N ILE A 48 -17.84 -10.63 -6.19
CA ILE A 48 -17.70 -11.96 -6.80
C ILE A 48 -16.33 -12.05 -7.45
N GLY A 49 -15.65 -13.14 -7.24
CA GLY A 49 -14.34 -13.41 -7.80
C GLY A 49 -13.26 -13.37 -6.74
N GLY A 50 -12.09 -13.78 -7.12
CA GLY A 50 -10.92 -13.91 -6.25
C GLY A 50 -10.15 -15.16 -6.62
N TYR A 51 -8.84 -15.04 -6.68
CA TYR A 51 -7.96 -16.13 -7.16
C TYR A 51 -7.47 -17.04 -6.03
N THR A 52 -7.91 -16.86 -4.80
CA THR A 52 -7.40 -17.62 -3.67
C THR A 52 -8.51 -18.29 -2.87
N ASP A 53 -8.15 -19.36 -2.16
CA ASP A 53 -9.00 -20.08 -1.20
C ASP A 53 -9.52 -19.20 -0.04
N ALA A 54 -9.08 -17.96 0.03
CA ALA A 54 -9.57 -16.91 0.91
C ALA A 54 -10.47 -15.92 0.15
N GLY A 55 -11.52 -16.43 -0.47
CA GLY A 55 -12.52 -15.61 -1.15
C GLY A 55 -13.13 -14.57 -0.22
N LEU A 56 -13.10 -13.30 -0.64
CA LEU A 56 -13.82 -12.24 0.03
C LEU A 56 -15.17 -12.09 -0.64
N ASP A 57 -16.09 -12.98 -0.32
CA ASP A 57 -17.46 -12.88 -0.79
C ASP A 57 -18.22 -11.93 0.14
N TRP A 58 -18.14 -10.65 -0.16
CA TRP A 58 -18.90 -9.65 0.57
C TRP A 58 -20.26 -9.41 -0.04
N GLU A 59 -21.27 -9.41 0.83
CA GLU A 59 -22.53 -8.76 0.54
C GLU A 59 -22.66 -7.50 1.38
N LEU A 60 -22.78 -6.34 0.71
CA LEU A 60 -22.83 -5.03 1.32
C LEU A 60 -24.19 -4.38 1.15
N GLN A 61 -24.82 -3.99 2.23
CA GLN A 61 -26.01 -3.14 2.25
C GLN A 61 -25.61 -1.67 2.34
N SER A 62 -26.13 -0.83 1.44
CA SER A 62 -25.92 0.62 1.55
C SER A 62 -26.66 1.18 2.78
N ILE A 63 -25.95 1.96 3.58
CA ILE A 63 -26.47 2.65 4.77
C ILE A 63 -26.32 4.18 4.70
N GLY A 64 -25.73 4.68 3.60
CA GLY A 64 -25.52 6.11 3.37
C GLY A 64 -24.67 6.36 2.13
N THR A 65 -24.35 7.60 1.87
CA THR A 65 -23.44 7.97 0.79
C THR A 65 -22.04 7.44 1.13
N ASP A 66 -21.48 6.63 0.21
CA ASP A 66 -20.16 6.02 0.38
C ASP A 66 -20.01 5.18 1.68
N GLN A 67 -21.12 4.73 2.26
CA GLN A 67 -21.13 3.91 3.46
C GLN A 67 -22.00 2.67 3.31
N PHE A 68 -21.47 1.57 3.78
CA PHE A 68 -22.10 0.25 3.65
C PHE A 68 -21.94 -0.52 4.95
N LYS A 69 -22.78 -1.52 5.12
CA LYS A 69 -22.70 -2.51 6.19
C LYS A 69 -22.48 -3.89 5.56
N VAL A 70 -21.58 -4.66 6.09
CA VAL A 70 -21.42 -6.07 5.73
C VAL A 70 -22.61 -6.85 6.31
N VAL A 71 -23.41 -7.44 5.45
CA VAL A 71 -24.59 -8.24 5.85
C VAL A 71 -24.35 -9.72 5.68
N ASP A 72 -23.46 -10.09 4.76
CA ASP A 72 -22.96 -11.45 4.63
C ASP A 72 -21.50 -11.45 4.22
N ALA A 73 -20.72 -12.42 4.72
CA ALA A 73 -19.33 -12.58 4.43
C ALA A 73 -18.91 -14.04 4.64
N GLU A 74 -18.63 -14.76 3.57
CA GLU A 74 -18.01 -16.07 3.64
C GLU A 74 -16.49 -15.93 3.79
N PHE A 75 -15.89 -16.78 4.56
CA PHE A 75 -14.43 -16.95 4.76
C PHE A 75 -13.68 -15.72 5.31
N ASN A 76 -14.15 -15.02 6.48
CA ASN A 76 -13.61 -13.79 6.59
C ASN A 76 -13.31 -13.06 7.87
N MET A 77 -12.31 -12.24 7.76
CA MET A 77 -11.83 -11.29 8.77
C MET A 77 -12.75 -10.09 8.99
N SER A 78 -13.64 -9.80 8.04
CA SER A 78 -14.60 -8.68 8.10
C SER A 78 -16.00 -9.20 8.29
N GLY A 79 -16.24 -9.89 9.41
CA GLY A 79 -17.51 -10.53 9.73
C GLY A 79 -18.73 -9.60 9.68
N ASN A 80 -19.90 -10.22 9.71
CA ASN A 80 -21.19 -9.54 9.74
C ASN A 80 -21.23 -8.40 10.75
N GLY A 81 -21.69 -7.23 10.32
CA GLY A 81 -21.82 -6.06 11.15
C GLY A 81 -20.64 -5.07 11.09
N CYS A 82 -19.57 -5.39 10.35
CA CYS A 82 -18.58 -4.39 10.01
C CYS A 82 -19.17 -3.29 9.13
N THR A 83 -18.66 -2.08 9.27
CA THR A 83 -18.98 -0.97 8.35
C THR A 83 -17.88 -0.82 7.32
N VAL A 84 -18.28 -0.51 6.08
CA VAL A 84 -17.36 -0.26 4.97
C VAL A 84 -17.54 1.18 4.52
N ALA A 85 -16.46 1.94 4.48
CA ALA A 85 -16.45 3.28 3.93
C ALA A 85 -15.71 3.29 2.59
N ARG A 86 -16.31 3.90 1.57
CA ARG A 86 -15.61 4.25 0.34
C ARG A 86 -14.92 5.59 0.54
N MET A 87 -13.66 5.64 0.26
CA MET A 87 -12.82 6.82 0.47
C MET A 87 -11.97 7.12 -0.78
N LYS A 88 -11.63 8.39 -0.96
CA LYS A 88 -10.63 8.85 -1.91
C LYS A 88 -9.38 9.25 -1.15
N ILE A 89 -8.26 8.71 -1.52
CA ILE A 89 -6.95 8.95 -0.90
C ILE A 89 -6.01 9.49 -1.98
N ILE A 90 -5.42 10.63 -1.72
CA ILE A 90 -4.34 11.16 -2.56
C ILE A 90 -3.02 10.60 -2.01
N ASP A 91 -2.25 9.96 -2.87
CA ASP A 91 -0.94 9.44 -2.51
C ASP A 91 0.18 10.49 -2.67
N GLY A 92 1.41 10.12 -2.34
CA GLY A 92 2.56 11.02 -2.43
C GLY A 92 2.95 11.42 -3.86
N TYR A 93 2.29 10.86 -4.87
CA TYR A 93 2.46 11.19 -6.29
C TYR A 93 1.26 11.97 -6.85
N ASP A 94 0.45 12.58 -5.98
CA ASP A 94 -0.79 13.27 -6.35
C ASP A 94 -1.80 12.39 -7.11
N THR A 95 -1.70 11.06 -6.95
CA THR A 95 -2.64 10.12 -7.57
C THR A 95 -3.83 9.86 -6.67
N GLU A 96 -5.04 10.04 -7.19
CA GLU A 96 -6.27 9.66 -6.48
C GLU A 96 -6.46 8.14 -6.49
N ASN A 97 -6.48 7.55 -5.31
CA ASN A 97 -6.83 6.16 -5.09
C ASN A 97 -8.23 6.08 -4.48
N VAL A 98 -9.07 5.18 -4.98
CA VAL A 98 -10.37 4.89 -4.39
C VAL A 98 -10.27 3.59 -3.62
N VAL A 99 -10.69 3.61 -2.36
CA VAL A 99 -10.58 2.47 -1.46
C VAL A 99 -11.89 2.16 -0.76
N LEU A 100 -12.10 0.89 -0.42
CA LEU A 100 -13.12 0.41 0.49
C LEU A 100 -12.44 -0.04 1.77
N VAL A 101 -12.76 0.58 2.89
CA VAL A 101 -12.15 0.30 4.19
C VAL A 101 -13.21 -0.28 5.11
N ALA A 102 -13.08 -1.55 5.45
CA ALA A 102 -13.93 -2.22 6.42
C ALA A 102 -13.38 -2.04 7.83
N ARG A 103 -14.27 -1.69 8.77
CA ARG A 103 -13.94 -1.53 10.18
C ARG A 103 -14.95 -2.24 11.06
N ASN A 104 -14.48 -2.88 12.12
CA ASN A 104 -15.32 -3.49 13.13
C ASN A 104 -15.86 -2.45 14.13
N SER A 105 -16.66 -2.89 15.11
CA SER A 105 -17.25 -2.04 16.15
C SER A 105 -16.21 -1.34 17.05
N LYS A 106 -14.96 -1.80 17.07
CA LYS A 106 -13.83 -1.17 17.77
C LYS A 106 -13.04 -0.20 16.88
N ASN A 107 -13.57 0.12 15.70
CA ASN A 107 -12.93 0.97 14.68
C ASN A 107 -11.58 0.43 14.16
N VAL A 108 -11.32 -0.86 14.29
CA VAL A 108 -10.13 -1.52 13.76
C VAL A 108 -10.39 -1.92 12.31
N ILE A 109 -9.45 -1.66 11.41
CA ILE A 109 -9.51 -2.13 10.02
C ILE A 109 -9.51 -3.65 10.01
N THR A 110 -10.47 -4.24 9.32
CA THR A 110 -10.60 -5.69 9.14
C THR A 110 -10.34 -6.09 7.70
N ALA A 111 -10.60 -5.21 6.75
CA ALA A 111 -10.22 -5.37 5.35
C ALA A 111 -10.05 -4.01 4.68
N LEU A 112 -9.26 -3.98 3.62
CA LEU A 112 -9.10 -2.85 2.73
C LEU A 112 -9.01 -3.37 1.30
N LEU A 113 -9.82 -2.80 0.42
CA LEU A 113 -9.74 -3.05 -1.02
C LEU A 113 -9.46 -1.72 -1.72
N ALA A 114 -8.52 -1.73 -2.65
CA ALA A 114 -8.30 -0.62 -3.57
C ALA A 114 -8.98 -0.88 -4.91
N GLU A 115 -9.43 0.18 -5.58
CA GLU A 115 -9.87 0.07 -6.98
C GLU A 115 -8.69 -0.30 -7.86
N LEU A 116 -8.80 -1.41 -8.56
CA LEU A 116 -7.80 -1.87 -9.51
C LEU A 116 -7.96 -1.11 -10.83
N LYS A 117 -7.06 -0.15 -11.07
CA LYS A 117 -7.08 0.67 -12.28
C LYS A 117 -6.25 0.07 -13.41
N ASP A 118 -5.17 -0.62 -13.07
CA ASP A 118 -4.26 -1.26 -14.02
C ASP A 118 -3.41 -2.32 -13.31
N TRP A 119 -3.34 -3.54 -13.88
CA TRP A 119 -2.54 -4.65 -13.33
C TRP A 119 -1.02 -4.42 -13.43
N ASN A 120 -0.58 -3.47 -14.26
CA ASN A 120 0.83 -3.23 -14.54
C ASN A 120 1.47 -2.14 -13.64
N LYS A 121 0.77 -1.64 -12.62
CA LYS A 121 1.26 -0.49 -11.83
C LYS A 121 2.09 -0.84 -10.59
N ASP A 122 2.18 -2.09 -10.19
CA ASP A 122 3.03 -2.46 -9.04
C ASP A 122 4.52 -2.23 -9.34
N ASP A 123 4.91 -2.35 -10.62
CA ASP A 123 6.25 -2.03 -11.08
C ASP A 123 6.59 -0.54 -10.98
N GLN A 124 5.58 0.33 -11.05
CA GLN A 124 5.76 1.77 -11.09
C GLN A 124 6.39 2.31 -9.79
N LEU A 125 6.13 1.68 -8.64
CA LEU A 125 6.72 2.12 -7.37
C LEU A 125 8.23 2.01 -7.39
N LEU A 126 8.75 0.84 -7.76
CA LEU A 126 10.20 0.66 -7.84
C LEU A 126 10.82 1.64 -8.83
N LEU A 127 10.18 1.83 -9.99
CA LEU A 127 10.64 2.73 -11.04
C LEU A 127 10.71 4.18 -10.56
N ASP A 128 9.65 4.65 -9.90
CA ASP A 128 9.58 6.03 -9.38
C ASP A 128 10.61 6.28 -8.27
N MET A 129 10.83 5.29 -7.40
CA MET A 129 11.82 5.39 -6.34
C MET A 129 13.27 5.33 -6.85
N LEU A 130 13.50 4.54 -7.91
CA LEU A 130 14.81 4.43 -8.54
C LEU A 130 15.18 5.66 -9.35
N ASP A 131 14.20 6.40 -9.89
CA ASP A 131 14.47 7.51 -10.82
C ASP A 131 15.46 8.51 -10.24
N GLY A 132 16.50 8.82 -11.02
CA GLY A 132 17.56 9.76 -10.63
C GLY A 132 18.97 9.34 -11.04
N ILE A 133 19.93 10.21 -10.70
CA ILE A 133 21.36 10.00 -10.95
C ILE A 133 22.03 9.58 -9.65
N TYR A 134 22.79 8.52 -9.72
CA TYR A 134 23.54 7.96 -8.60
C TYR A 134 25.03 7.89 -8.94
N THR A 135 25.89 7.85 -7.92
CA THR A 135 27.32 7.62 -8.06
C THR A 135 27.78 6.47 -7.17
N ASP A 136 28.69 5.64 -7.66
CA ASP A 136 29.39 4.67 -6.81
C ASP A 136 30.60 5.31 -6.11
N SER A 137 31.28 4.52 -5.26
CA SER A 137 32.46 4.96 -4.50
C SER A 137 33.64 5.40 -5.37
N GLN A 138 33.62 5.09 -6.68
CA GLN A 138 34.66 5.49 -7.64
C GLN A 138 34.23 6.72 -8.47
N GLY A 139 33.05 7.29 -8.17
CA GLY A 139 32.50 8.44 -8.90
C GLY A 139 31.85 8.08 -10.24
N LYS A 140 31.68 6.81 -10.56
CA LYS A 140 30.98 6.39 -11.77
C LYS A 140 29.49 6.66 -11.61
N GLU A 141 28.90 7.30 -12.64
CA GLU A 141 27.48 7.63 -12.66
C GLU A 141 26.60 6.48 -13.16
N TYR A 142 25.40 6.41 -12.56
CA TYR A 142 24.31 5.49 -12.90
C TYR A 142 23.03 6.31 -13.01
N ASN A 143 22.50 6.44 -14.20
CA ASN A 143 21.26 7.17 -14.45
C ASN A 143 20.10 6.19 -14.58
N PHE A 144 19.23 6.18 -13.57
CA PHE A 144 17.95 5.49 -13.63
C PHE A 144 16.91 6.47 -14.14
N ALA A 145 16.33 6.17 -15.29
CA ALA A 145 15.28 6.97 -15.90
C ALA A 145 14.15 6.05 -16.32
N ARG A 146 13.10 6.00 -15.53
CA ARG A 146 11.96 5.07 -15.67
C ARG A 146 12.48 3.61 -15.80
N GLU A 147 12.18 2.93 -16.90
CA GLU A 147 12.57 1.53 -17.14
C GLU A 147 13.98 1.39 -17.74
N SER A 148 14.88 2.32 -17.48
CA SER A 148 16.23 2.25 -18.02
C SER A 148 17.31 2.61 -17.01
N LEU A 149 18.45 1.92 -17.13
CA LEU A 149 19.70 2.24 -16.46
C LEU A 149 20.73 2.65 -17.51
N ASN A 150 21.19 3.91 -17.46
CA ASN A 150 22.12 4.49 -18.44
C ASN A 150 21.60 4.38 -19.90
N GLY A 151 20.28 4.47 -20.10
CA GLY A 151 19.61 4.32 -21.39
C GLY A 151 19.40 2.88 -21.86
N GLU A 152 19.88 1.88 -21.12
CA GLU A 152 19.58 0.47 -21.37
C GLU A 152 18.31 0.07 -20.63
N LYS A 153 17.29 -0.42 -21.35
CA LYS A 153 16.06 -0.90 -20.74
C LYS A 153 16.31 -2.07 -19.79
N PHE A 154 15.61 -2.08 -18.66
CA PHE A 154 15.51 -3.22 -17.78
C PHE A 154 14.05 -3.61 -17.56
N GLU A 155 13.81 -4.78 -16.98
CA GLU A 155 12.50 -5.31 -16.62
C GLU A 155 12.42 -5.38 -15.11
N VAL A 156 11.32 -4.88 -14.52
CA VAL A 156 11.04 -5.09 -13.10
C VAL A 156 10.68 -6.55 -12.86
N GLN A 157 11.15 -7.11 -11.77
CA GLN A 157 10.91 -8.49 -11.38
C GLN A 157 10.30 -8.53 -9.99
N VAL A 158 9.38 -9.46 -9.78
CA VAL A 158 8.69 -9.66 -8.50
C VAL A 158 9.66 -10.30 -7.51
N SER A 159 9.68 -9.76 -6.30
CA SER A 159 10.38 -10.31 -5.15
C SER A 159 9.39 -10.95 -4.18
N ASP A 160 9.92 -11.47 -3.07
CA ASP A 160 9.13 -11.97 -1.94
C ASP A 160 8.06 -10.96 -1.51
N GLY A 161 6.85 -11.46 -1.31
CA GLY A 161 5.72 -10.62 -0.90
C GLY A 161 5.04 -9.83 -2.01
N ASN A 162 5.21 -10.21 -3.28
CA ASN A 162 4.64 -9.49 -4.44
C ASN A 162 5.04 -7.99 -4.50
N VAL A 163 6.14 -7.62 -3.88
CA VAL A 163 6.69 -6.27 -3.95
C VAL A 163 7.74 -6.24 -5.05
N ALA A 164 7.61 -5.33 -6.01
CA ALA A 164 8.62 -5.10 -7.01
C ALA A 164 9.86 -4.47 -6.34
N GLN A 165 10.89 -5.28 -6.12
CA GLN A 165 12.16 -4.88 -5.52
C GLN A 165 13.36 -5.27 -6.38
N CYS A 166 13.14 -5.91 -7.52
CA CYS A 166 14.19 -6.39 -8.40
C CYS A 166 14.06 -5.79 -9.78
N PHE A 167 15.19 -5.60 -10.46
CA PHE A 167 15.20 -5.31 -11.89
C PHE A 167 16.21 -6.20 -12.62
N LYS A 168 15.84 -6.62 -13.84
CA LYS A 168 16.63 -7.48 -14.72
C LYS A 168 17.17 -6.70 -15.89
N LEU A 169 18.47 -6.70 -16.07
CA LEU A 169 19.14 -6.13 -17.22
C LEU A 169 19.05 -7.10 -18.42
N LYS A 170 19.23 -6.57 -19.65
CA LYS A 170 19.25 -7.36 -20.89
C LYS A 170 20.28 -8.48 -20.90
N ASN A 171 21.40 -8.33 -20.19
CA ASN A 171 22.42 -9.34 -20.05
C ASN A 171 22.03 -10.48 -19.09
N GLY A 172 20.80 -10.48 -18.59
CA GLY A 172 20.24 -11.49 -17.67
C GLY A 172 20.60 -11.29 -16.20
N LYS A 173 21.41 -10.30 -15.86
CA LYS A 173 21.69 -10.00 -14.44
C LYS A 173 20.48 -9.40 -13.77
N ILE A 174 20.19 -9.85 -12.56
CA ILE A 174 19.06 -9.41 -11.76
C ILE A 174 19.62 -8.82 -10.47
N TYR A 175 19.16 -7.63 -10.13
CA TYR A 175 19.55 -6.92 -8.93
C TYR A 175 18.35 -6.69 -8.02
N TRP A 176 18.53 -7.02 -6.75
CA TRP A 176 17.67 -6.61 -5.66
C TRP A 176 18.06 -5.21 -5.21
N VAL A 177 17.09 -4.36 -4.91
CA VAL A 177 17.30 -2.97 -4.50
C VAL A 177 16.89 -2.82 -3.05
N GLU A 178 17.79 -2.25 -2.26
CA GLU A 178 17.52 -1.80 -0.90
C GLU A 178 17.73 -0.28 -0.83
N PHE A 179 16.70 0.46 -0.40
CA PHE A 179 16.78 1.92 -0.31
C PHE A 179 17.41 2.32 1.02
N THR A 180 18.37 3.23 0.96
CA THR A 180 19.12 3.74 2.10
C THR A 180 18.93 5.25 2.26
N ASP A 181 19.41 5.82 3.37
CA ASP A 181 19.40 7.27 3.62
C ASP A 181 20.27 8.09 2.63
N LYS A 182 21.13 7.44 1.84
CA LYS A 182 22.04 8.08 0.88
C LYS A 182 21.76 7.72 -0.57
N GLY A 183 20.90 6.74 -0.80
CA GLY A 183 20.62 6.25 -2.13
C GLY A 183 20.13 4.81 -2.12
N ILE A 184 20.83 3.91 -2.78
CA ILE A 184 20.43 2.49 -2.88
C ILE A 184 21.62 1.56 -2.69
N ASP A 185 21.36 0.41 -2.08
CA ASP A 185 22.25 -0.73 -2.08
C ASP A 185 21.70 -1.78 -3.06
N LEU A 186 22.57 -2.24 -3.95
CA LEU A 186 22.25 -3.28 -4.90
C LEU A 186 22.85 -4.61 -4.44
N TYR A 187 22.04 -5.64 -4.54
CA TYR A 187 22.44 -7.03 -4.28
C TYR A 187 22.16 -7.86 -5.52
N ASN A 188 22.94 -8.92 -5.73
CA ASN A 188 22.54 -9.93 -6.70
C ASN A 188 21.25 -10.58 -6.21
N ALA A 189 20.32 -10.85 -7.12
CA ALA A 189 19.10 -11.57 -6.83
C ALA A 189 19.18 -12.98 -7.46
N VAL A 190 18.65 -13.96 -6.74
CA VAL A 190 18.56 -15.35 -7.20
C VAL A 190 17.12 -15.82 -7.12
N TRP A 191 16.74 -16.69 -8.05
CA TRP A 191 15.42 -17.31 -8.03
C TRP A 191 15.29 -18.23 -6.82
N ASP A 192 14.16 -18.19 -6.13
CA ASP A 192 13.85 -19.05 -5.01
C ASP A 192 12.98 -20.22 -5.47
N ASP A 193 13.62 -21.35 -5.79
CA ASP A 193 12.94 -22.57 -6.23
C ASP A 193 12.16 -23.27 -5.09
N ASP A 194 12.48 -22.94 -3.84
CA ASP A 194 11.82 -23.56 -2.67
C ASP A 194 10.44 -22.91 -2.40
N ASN A 195 10.14 -21.78 -3.04
CA ASN A 195 8.86 -21.11 -2.90
C ASN A 195 7.86 -21.57 -3.97
N PRO A 196 6.66 -22.05 -3.60
CA PRO A 196 5.67 -22.57 -4.55
C PRO A 196 5.13 -21.51 -5.53
N VAL A 197 5.24 -20.22 -5.20
CA VAL A 197 4.82 -19.13 -6.07
C VAL A 197 5.96 -18.65 -6.97
N GLY A 198 7.20 -18.93 -6.60
CA GLY A 198 8.42 -18.54 -7.29
C GLY A 198 8.66 -17.02 -7.29
N TYR A 199 9.77 -16.59 -6.72
CA TYR A 199 10.17 -15.18 -6.71
C TYR A 199 11.70 -15.04 -6.61
N TYR A 200 12.19 -13.82 -6.79
CA TYR A 200 13.60 -13.49 -6.57
C TYR A 200 13.84 -13.11 -5.12
N LYS A 201 14.89 -13.66 -4.51
CA LYS A 201 15.38 -13.30 -3.18
C LYS A 201 16.73 -12.62 -3.25
N GLN A 202 17.00 -11.78 -2.24
CA GLN A 202 18.28 -11.14 -2.05
C GLN A 202 19.38 -12.19 -1.84
N SER A 203 20.54 -11.97 -2.45
CA SER A 203 21.71 -12.82 -2.32
C SER A 203 22.93 -12.00 -1.89
N THR A 204 24.00 -11.96 -2.67
CA THR A 204 25.25 -11.31 -2.32
C THR A 204 25.22 -9.80 -2.60
N PHE A 205 25.78 -9.00 -1.69
CA PHE A 205 25.96 -7.58 -1.92
C PHE A 205 26.76 -7.33 -3.20
N TYR A 206 26.29 -6.39 -4.00
CA TYR A 206 26.95 -6.00 -5.25
C TYR A 206 27.62 -4.64 -5.13
N LYS A 207 26.86 -3.58 -4.80
CA LYS A 207 27.41 -2.23 -4.60
C LYS A 207 26.42 -1.25 -3.98
N SER A 208 26.96 -0.22 -3.31
CA SER A 208 26.20 0.95 -2.90
C SER A 208 26.28 2.04 -3.96
N LEU A 209 25.15 2.72 -4.18
CA LEU A 209 25.04 3.88 -5.06
C LEU A 209 24.45 5.04 -4.26
N THR A 210 25.18 6.16 -4.23
CA THR A 210 24.72 7.39 -3.57
C THR A 210 23.95 8.26 -4.56
N LYS A 211 22.76 8.70 -4.21
CA LYS A 211 21.96 9.58 -5.06
C LYS A 211 22.60 10.96 -5.16
N LYS A 212 22.81 11.44 -6.40
CA LYS A 212 23.53 12.67 -6.69
C LYS A 212 22.63 13.90 -6.65
N ASP A 213 21.38 13.74 -7.07
CA ASP A 213 20.43 14.84 -7.12
C ASP A 213 19.67 14.95 -5.80
N GLN A 214 19.72 16.13 -5.19
CA GLN A 214 18.76 16.50 -4.15
C GLN A 214 17.41 16.77 -4.82
N ILE A 215 16.77 15.73 -5.32
CA ILE A 215 15.41 15.84 -5.77
C ILE A 215 14.52 15.57 -4.56
N THR A 216 13.74 16.61 -4.20
CA THR A 216 12.51 16.52 -3.42
C THR A 216 12.51 15.38 -2.42
N GLU A 217 12.68 15.72 -1.15
CA GLU A 217 12.50 14.86 0.03
C GLU A 217 12.57 13.37 -0.28
N ILE A 218 13.82 12.83 -0.31
CA ILE A 218 13.99 11.38 -0.28
C ILE A 218 13.28 10.94 0.99
N ILE A 219 12.17 10.26 0.84
CA ILE A 219 11.50 9.65 1.97
C ILE A 219 12.40 8.51 2.42
N THR A 220 13.15 8.79 3.46
CA THR A 220 14.16 7.91 4.01
C THR A 220 13.54 6.84 4.90
N GLY A 221 14.25 5.75 5.10
CA GLY A 221 13.83 4.65 5.96
C GLY A 221 13.92 3.29 5.28
N GLN A 222 13.56 2.26 6.01
CA GLN A 222 13.48 0.89 5.52
C GLN A 222 12.19 0.65 4.72
N TYR A 223 11.11 1.41 5.04
CA TYR A 223 9.79 1.28 4.43
C TYR A 223 9.28 2.63 3.88
N PRO A 224 10.04 3.32 3.02
CA PRO A 224 9.70 4.67 2.56
C PRO A 224 8.36 4.74 1.82
N TYR A 225 7.99 3.67 1.11
CA TYR A 225 6.73 3.57 0.37
C TYR A 225 5.48 3.77 1.24
N THR A 226 5.58 3.51 2.54
CA THR A 226 4.44 3.66 3.46
C THR A 226 3.97 5.11 3.67
N SER A 227 4.79 6.09 3.29
CA SER A 227 4.40 7.50 3.24
C SER A 227 4.08 7.98 1.83
N MET A 228 4.32 7.17 0.80
CA MET A 228 4.14 7.54 -0.60
C MET A 228 2.95 6.86 -1.26
N LYS A 229 2.66 5.63 -0.89
CA LYS A 229 1.62 4.81 -1.50
C LYS A 229 0.71 4.17 -0.46
N LEU A 230 -0.48 3.83 -0.94
CA LEU A 230 -1.38 2.96 -0.20
C LEU A 230 -0.74 1.58 -0.04
N VAL A 231 -0.62 1.13 1.20
CA VAL A 231 -0.24 -0.25 1.52
C VAL A 231 -1.48 -1.13 1.38
N LEU A 232 -1.32 -2.30 0.77
CA LEU A 232 -2.41 -3.26 0.63
C LEU A 232 -2.26 -4.42 1.63
N PRO A 233 -3.36 -5.03 2.06
CA PRO A 233 -3.36 -6.12 3.04
C PRO A 233 -2.38 -7.24 2.73
N SER A 234 -2.39 -7.77 1.52
CA SER A 234 -1.53 -8.88 1.10
C SER A 234 -0.04 -8.58 1.22
N GLN A 235 0.35 -7.32 1.07
CA GLN A 235 1.75 -6.90 1.24
C GLN A 235 2.23 -7.01 2.69
N LEU A 236 1.29 -7.00 3.66
CA LEU A 236 1.62 -7.07 5.08
C LEU A 236 1.70 -8.51 5.61
N ASP A 237 1.15 -9.49 4.90
CA ASP A 237 1.09 -10.89 5.35
C ASP A 237 2.46 -11.55 5.45
N PHE A 238 3.47 -11.01 4.77
CA PHE A 238 4.85 -11.51 4.76
C PHE A 238 5.74 -10.93 5.85
N PHE A 239 5.24 -9.97 6.63
CA PHE A 239 6.02 -9.30 7.66
C PHE A 239 5.73 -9.87 9.05
N THR A 240 6.78 -10.07 9.82
CA THR A 240 6.64 -10.42 11.24
C THR A 240 6.05 -9.24 12.03
N LYS A 241 5.45 -9.54 13.17
CA LYS A 241 4.94 -8.53 14.11
C LYS A 241 5.97 -7.44 14.46
N ALA A 242 7.24 -7.84 14.63
CA ALA A 242 8.31 -6.90 14.92
C ALA A 242 8.61 -5.96 13.72
N GLN A 243 8.60 -6.48 12.50
CA GLN A 243 8.78 -5.70 11.29
C GLN A 243 7.60 -4.74 11.07
N LEU A 244 6.36 -5.22 11.20
CA LEU A 244 5.16 -4.37 11.12
C LEU A 244 5.20 -3.24 12.15
N ARG A 245 5.65 -3.52 13.37
CA ARG A 245 5.82 -2.51 14.41
C ARG A 245 6.84 -1.44 14.01
N VAL A 246 7.98 -1.82 13.44
CA VAL A 246 8.99 -0.88 12.93
C VAL A 246 8.41 -0.09 11.76
N MET A 247 7.83 -0.76 10.77
CA MET A 247 7.21 -0.15 9.58
C MET A 247 6.21 0.94 9.96
N ARG A 248 5.27 0.64 10.86
CA ARG A 248 4.28 1.60 11.35
C ARG A 248 4.92 2.79 12.06
N ASN A 249 5.90 2.55 12.91
CA ASN A 249 6.55 3.61 13.67
C ASN A 249 7.54 4.43 12.83
N GLU A 250 8.02 3.90 11.73
CA GLU A 250 8.86 4.64 10.78
C GLU A 250 8.10 5.80 10.13
N ILE A 251 6.79 5.64 9.86
CA ILE A 251 5.94 6.75 9.41
C ILE A 251 5.98 7.91 10.41
N TYR A 252 5.77 7.63 11.69
CA TYR A 252 5.86 8.64 12.75
C TYR A 252 7.27 9.23 12.90
N ALA A 253 8.30 8.40 12.76
CA ALA A 253 9.69 8.83 12.89
C ALA A 253 10.08 9.86 11.83
N ARG A 254 9.58 9.71 10.58
CA ARG A 254 9.80 10.72 9.50
C ARG A 254 9.24 12.09 9.86
N HIS A 255 8.15 12.13 10.60
CA HIS A 255 7.56 13.36 11.10
C HIS A 255 8.16 13.83 12.45
N GLY A 256 9.26 13.22 12.87
CA GLY A 256 9.97 13.64 14.08
C GLY A 256 9.31 13.25 15.40
N TYR A 257 8.47 12.19 15.40
CA TYR A 257 7.85 11.69 16.63
C TYR A 257 8.91 11.21 17.63
N GLU A 258 8.87 11.73 18.85
CA GLU A 258 9.76 11.29 19.93
C GLU A 258 9.19 10.06 20.63
N PHE A 259 9.91 8.93 20.50
CA PHE A 259 9.48 7.65 21.09
C PHE A 259 9.80 7.57 22.57
N SER A 260 8.82 7.13 23.37
CA SER A 260 9.01 6.81 24.78
C SER A 260 9.53 5.37 24.99
N SER A 261 9.21 4.45 24.08
CA SER A 261 9.64 3.06 24.18
C SER A 261 11.14 2.93 23.85
N ALA A 262 11.88 2.31 24.76
CA ALA A 262 13.36 2.28 24.69
C ALA A 262 13.90 1.61 23.44
N ASP A 263 13.24 0.56 22.96
CA ASP A 263 13.64 -0.18 21.76
C ASP A 263 13.45 0.65 20.48
N LEU A 264 12.30 1.33 20.31
CA LEU A 264 12.08 2.22 19.16
C LEU A 264 12.99 3.45 19.21
N LYS A 265 13.19 4.02 20.40
CA LYS A 265 14.14 5.12 20.59
C LYS A 265 15.55 4.71 20.18
N ALA A 266 16.02 3.54 20.61
CA ALA A 266 17.33 3.02 20.24
C ALA A 266 17.42 2.63 18.76
N HIS A 267 16.31 2.15 18.16
CA HIS A 267 16.26 1.81 16.74
C HIS A 267 16.41 3.09 15.89
N PHE A 268 15.54 4.07 16.07
CA PHE A 268 15.52 5.27 15.23
C PHE A 268 16.69 6.22 15.52
N ALA A 269 17.25 6.24 16.74
CA ALA A 269 18.47 7.02 17.04
C ALA A 269 19.69 6.64 16.20
N LYS A 270 19.71 5.46 15.58
CA LYS A 270 20.76 5.03 14.66
C LYS A 270 20.60 5.60 13.25
N MET A 271 19.41 6.13 12.92
CA MET A 271 19.07 6.63 11.61
C MET A 271 19.49 8.09 11.48
N SER A 272 20.34 8.42 10.51
CA SER A 272 20.85 9.78 10.30
C SER A 272 19.75 10.80 9.97
N TRP A 273 18.66 10.35 9.37
CA TRP A 273 17.51 11.16 8.98
C TRP A 273 16.54 11.44 10.13
N TYR A 274 16.53 10.63 11.20
CA TYR A 274 15.59 10.81 12.32
C TYR A 274 15.96 12.02 13.17
N LYS A 275 15.04 12.98 13.26
CA LYS A 275 15.18 14.21 14.05
C LYS A 275 13.94 14.43 14.90
N PRO A 276 13.96 14.04 16.19
CA PRO A 276 12.80 14.22 17.07
C PRO A 276 12.47 15.69 17.29
N LEU A 277 11.19 16.03 17.27
CA LEU A 277 10.69 17.41 17.44
C LEU A 277 10.62 17.86 18.89
N ASN A 278 10.84 16.97 19.87
CA ASN A 278 10.63 17.20 21.31
C ASN A 278 9.21 17.65 21.68
N ASP A 279 8.26 17.54 20.76
CA ASP A 279 6.86 17.87 20.94
C ASP A 279 5.99 17.08 19.96
N ASN A 280 5.49 15.96 20.40
CA ASN A 280 4.68 15.05 19.58
C ASN A 280 3.34 15.64 19.10
N SER A 281 2.86 16.75 19.72
CA SER A 281 1.64 17.42 19.27
C SER A 281 1.78 18.07 17.88
N LYS A 282 3.00 18.27 17.42
CA LYS A 282 3.32 18.83 16.09
C LYS A 282 3.38 17.79 14.97
N VAL A 283 3.36 16.50 15.33
CA VAL A 283 3.38 15.42 14.35
C VAL A 283 2.02 15.35 13.67
N GLN A 284 2.01 15.55 12.35
CA GLN A 284 0.82 15.47 11.52
C GLN A 284 1.06 14.48 10.39
N LEU A 285 0.20 13.48 10.30
CA LEU A 285 0.22 12.50 9.23
C LEU A 285 -0.73 12.94 8.11
N SER A 286 -0.37 12.64 6.87
CA SER A 286 -1.31 12.73 5.75
C SER A 286 -2.45 11.72 5.91
N GLN A 287 -3.52 11.87 5.13
CA GLN A 287 -4.62 10.91 5.14
C GLN A 287 -4.16 9.51 4.71
N LEU A 288 -3.25 9.44 3.75
CA LEU A 288 -2.61 8.21 3.30
C LEU A 288 -1.83 7.55 4.44
N GLU A 289 -0.95 8.29 5.08
CA GLU A 289 -0.11 7.79 6.17
C GLU A 289 -0.94 7.32 7.35
N GLN A 290 -2.00 8.05 7.71
CA GLN A 290 -2.91 7.64 8.77
C GLN A 290 -3.62 6.32 8.43
N LEU A 291 -4.06 6.16 7.17
CA LEU A 291 -4.69 4.92 6.72
C LEU A 291 -3.70 3.74 6.76
N ASN A 292 -2.47 3.96 6.27
CA ASN A 292 -1.41 2.95 6.32
C ASN A 292 -1.05 2.58 7.76
N VAL A 293 -0.93 3.56 8.67
CA VAL A 293 -0.70 3.31 10.11
C VAL A 293 -1.81 2.44 10.71
N ASP A 294 -3.07 2.76 10.42
CA ASP A 294 -4.22 2.01 10.93
C ASP A 294 -4.22 0.57 10.40
N LEU A 295 -3.92 0.39 9.12
CA LEU A 295 -3.86 -0.91 8.48
C LEU A 295 -2.70 -1.74 9.04
N ILE A 296 -1.48 -1.22 9.06
CA ILE A 296 -0.30 -1.91 9.58
C ILE A 296 -0.51 -2.29 11.05
N LYS A 297 -1.10 -1.40 11.86
CA LYS A 297 -1.44 -1.70 13.25
C LYS A 297 -2.43 -2.85 13.39
N ALA A 298 -3.42 -2.92 12.51
CA ALA A 298 -4.38 -4.03 12.51
C ALA A 298 -3.68 -5.36 12.19
N TRP A 299 -2.76 -5.37 11.22
CA TRP A 299 -1.96 -6.54 10.86
C TRP A 299 -0.93 -6.91 11.92
N GLU A 300 -0.24 -5.95 12.54
CA GLU A 300 0.63 -6.17 13.70
C GLU A 300 -0.08 -6.95 14.82
N ASN A 301 -1.38 -6.72 15.02
CA ASN A 301 -2.17 -7.39 16.04
C ASN A 301 -2.77 -8.74 15.60
N LYS A 302 -2.74 -9.07 14.30
CA LYS A 302 -3.16 -10.38 13.76
C LYS A 302 -2.02 -11.41 13.77
N SER A 303 -0.79 -10.93 13.66
CA SER A 303 0.41 -11.81 13.52
C SER A 303 0.68 -12.55 14.82
N GLU A 304 -0.02 -13.65 15.08
CA GLU A 304 0.28 -14.67 16.10
C GLU A 304 0.36 -16.06 15.45
#